data_800d2117f496a6c096ef6b813349461a
#
_entry.id   800d2117f496a6c096ef6b813349461a
#
_cell.length_a   1.000
_cell.length_b   1.000
_cell.length_c   1.000
_cell.angle_alpha   90.00
_cell.angle_beta   90.00
_cell.angle_gamma   90.00
#
_symmetry.space_group_name_H-M   'P 1'
#
loop_
_entity.id
_entity.type
_entity.pdbx_description
1 polymer ?
#
loop_
_entity_poly.entity_id
_entity_poly.type
_entity_poly.pdbx_seq_one_letter_code
_entity_poly.pdbx_strand_id
1 'polypeptide(L)'
;MLAKHHSPQRTLRRVFSTRSRGVVAMEFAILAIPFCVLFLGTMEVGYDFFVQIALTNAVNQAARSVQVGATQFAGSGTAEAAWVSSAVCPALGRLLDCGQLYVSVTDIPSGTGQNYYTYLSANPPSLTAMVSSSNSAATCGAAAMMLLRAFYLSPTFLGMLVPIWSQASPVKPGIRVHVTYASAGFVNEYFTGGAAC
;
A
#
# COMPACT_ATOMS: atom_id res chain seq x y z
N MET A 1 74.77 -28.23 30.21
CA MET A 1 74.08 -27.15 29.46
C MET A 1 73.23 -27.83 28.44
N LEU A 2 71.89 -27.92 28.65
CA LEU A 2 70.93 -28.52 27.77
C LEU A 2 70.14 -27.42 27.04
N ALA A 3 70.38 -27.22 25.76
CA ALA A 3 69.69 -26.27 24.92
C ALA A 3 68.28 -26.80 24.60
N LYS A 4 67.23 -26.05 24.97
CA LYS A 4 65.86 -26.35 24.80
C LYS A 4 65.47 -26.02 23.34
N HIS A 5 65.26 -27.04 22.49
CA HIS A 5 64.82 -26.93 21.12
C HIS A 5 63.34 -26.45 21.11
N HIS A 6 63.11 -25.17 20.83
CA HIS A 6 61.74 -24.65 20.56
C HIS A 6 61.34 -25.06 19.12
N SER A 7 60.34 -25.92 19.00
CA SER A 7 59.85 -26.33 17.70
C SER A 7 59.00 -25.21 17.07
N PRO A 8 59.27 -24.78 15.83
CA PRO A 8 58.55 -23.72 15.13
C PRO A 8 57.19 -24.15 14.56
N GLN A 9 56.78 -25.38 14.82
CA GLN A 9 55.57 -25.95 14.21
C GLN A 9 54.22 -25.40 14.76
N ARG A 10 54.21 -24.84 15.97
CA ARG A 10 52.95 -24.33 16.56
C ARG A 10 52.46 -23.02 15.96
N THR A 11 53.33 -22.19 15.43
CA THR A 11 53.00 -20.88 14.86
C THR A 11 52.37 -21.02 13.44
N LEU A 12 52.88 -21.94 12.65
CA LEU A 12 52.34 -22.18 11.28
C LEU A 12 50.89 -22.71 11.30
N ARG A 13 50.56 -23.57 12.26
CA ARG A 13 49.21 -24.13 12.36
C ARG A 13 48.12 -23.11 12.72
N ARG A 14 48.47 -22.05 13.46
CA ARG A 14 47.54 -20.96 13.79
C ARG A 14 47.29 -20.01 12.62
N VAL A 15 48.26 -19.78 11.76
CA VAL A 15 48.12 -18.90 10.60
C VAL A 15 47.23 -19.55 9.52
N PHE A 16 47.35 -20.88 9.33
CA PHE A 16 46.52 -21.61 8.41
C PHE A 16 45.06 -21.71 8.90
N SER A 17 44.83 -21.84 10.22
CA SER A 17 43.48 -21.91 10.79
C SER A 17 42.69 -20.60 10.66
N THR A 18 43.35 -19.45 10.69
CA THR A 18 42.71 -18.14 10.52
C THR A 18 42.39 -17.85 9.06
N ARG A 19 43.20 -18.36 8.12
CA ARG A 19 42.98 -18.16 6.69
C ARG A 19 41.76 -18.97 6.15
N SER A 20 41.59 -20.19 6.65
CA SER A 20 40.42 -21.02 6.26
C SER A 20 39.10 -20.48 6.80
N ARG A 21 39.10 -19.84 7.97
CA ARG A 21 37.90 -19.17 8.53
C ARG A 21 37.44 -17.99 7.70
N GLY A 22 38.36 -17.24 7.10
CA GLY A 22 38.05 -16.12 6.23
C GLY A 22 37.41 -16.57 4.89
N VAL A 23 37.87 -17.68 4.32
CA VAL A 23 37.32 -18.21 3.06
C VAL A 23 35.88 -18.69 3.26
N VAL A 24 35.61 -19.45 4.33
CA VAL A 24 34.25 -19.92 4.64
C VAL A 24 33.29 -18.75 4.91
N ALA A 25 33.74 -17.69 5.58
CA ALA A 25 32.94 -16.51 5.81
C ALA A 25 32.57 -15.79 4.49
N MET A 26 33.50 -15.75 3.54
CA MET A 26 33.29 -15.14 2.23
C MET A 26 32.32 -15.96 1.35
N GLU A 27 32.47 -17.29 1.34
CA GLU A 27 31.54 -18.20 0.67
C GLU A 27 30.11 -18.07 1.24
N PHE A 28 30.00 -18.05 2.56
CA PHE A 28 28.72 -17.85 3.23
C PHE A 28 28.10 -16.48 2.88
N ALA A 29 28.87 -15.40 2.86
CA ALA A 29 28.38 -14.06 2.56
C ALA A 29 27.81 -13.97 1.12
N ILE A 30 28.48 -14.61 0.16
CA ILE A 30 28.00 -14.63 -1.26
C ILE A 30 26.67 -15.36 -1.38
N LEU A 31 26.45 -16.44 -0.64
CA LEU A 31 25.20 -17.20 -0.65
C LEU A 31 24.09 -16.53 0.21
N ALA A 32 24.48 -15.86 1.30
CA ALA A 32 23.54 -15.23 2.21
C ALA A 32 22.81 -14.03 1.57
N ILE A 33 23.48 -13.25 0.72
CA ILE A 33 22.88 -12.08 0.08
C ILE A 33 21.66 -12.46 -0.78
N PRO A 34 21.77 -13.36 -1.79
CA PRO A 34 20.62 -13.74 -2.59
C PRO A 34 19.53 -14.42 -1.75
N PHE A 35 19.90 -15.19 -0.74
CA PHE A 35 18.95 -15.82 0.16
C PHE A 35 18.15 -14.78 0.95
N CYS A 36 18.82 -13.79 1.54
CA CYS A 36 18.15 -12.70 2.27
C CYS A 36 17.23 -11.88 1.36
N VAL A 37 17.66 -11.58 0.13
CA VAL A 37 16.82 -10.84 -0.83
C VAL A 37 15.56 -11.64 -1.18
N LEU A 38 15.67 -12.94 -1.43
CA LEU A 38 14.52 -13.80 -1.69
C LEU A 38 13.59 -13.89 -0.48
N PHE A 39 14.14 -14.08 0.71
CA PHE A 39 13.36 -14.19 1.94
C PHE A 39 12.61 -12.89 2.25
N LEU A 40 13.29 -11.74 2.22
CA LEU A 40 12.68 -10.44 2.46
C LEU A 40 11.66 -10.10 1.36
N GLY A 41 11.96 -10.46 0.09
CA GLY A 41 11.04 -10.27 -1.03
C GLY A 41 9.75 -11.05 -0.87
N THR A 42 9.81 -12.30 -0.43
CA THR A 42 8.59 -13.08 -0.18
C THR A 42 7.76 -12.52 0.97
N MET A 43 8.39 -12.00 2.01
CA MET A 43 7.70 -11.32 3.11
C MET A 43 7.02 -10.03 2.64
N GLU A 44 7.69 -9.23 1.81
CA GLU A 44 7.14 -7.98 1.26
C GLU A 44 5.92 -8.26 0.36
N VAL A 45 6.01 -9.23 -0.54
CA VAL A 45 4.89 -9.66 -1.38
C VAL A 45 3.71 -10.15 -0.53
N GLY A 46 3.97 -10.92 0.51
CA GLY A 46 2.94 -11.38 1.46
C GLY A 46 2.24 -10.21 2.17
N TYR A 47 3.00 -9.21 2.57
CA TYR A 47 2.46 -8.00 3.17
C TYR A 47 1.59 -7.21 2.17
N ASP A 48 2.02 -7.06 0.93
CA ASP A 48 1.26 -6.37 -0.11
C ASP A 48 -0.08 -7.07 -0.40
N PHE A 49 -0.11 -8.39 -0.45
CA PHE A 49 -1.36 -9.14 -0.54
C PHE A 49 -2.28 -8.91 0.65
N PHE A 50 -1.73 -8.88 1.86
CA PHE A 50 -2.50 -8.56 3.06
C PHE A 50 -3.12 -7.17 2.97
N VAL A 51 -2.35 -6.16 2.58
CA VAL A 51 -2.83 -4.78 2.39
C VAL A 51 -3.93 -4.73 1.32
N GLN A 52 -3.74 -5.44 0.21
CA GLN A 52 -4.73 -5.50 -0.89
C GLN A 52 -6.06 -6.08 -0.41
N ILE A 53 -6.04 -7.16 0.34
CA ILE A 53 -7.26 -7.81 0.87
C ILE A 53 -7.94 -6.88 1.89
N ALA A 54 -7.18 -6.30 2.82
CA ALA A 54 -7.70 -5.40 3.83
C ALA A 54 -8.33 -4.15 3.19
N LEU A 55 -7.65 -3.54 2.22
CA LEU A 55 -8.15 -2.38 1.49
C LEU A 55 -9.43 -2.69 0.70
N THR A 56 -9.46 -3.81 0.00
CA THR A 56 -10.63 -4.23 -0.78
C THR A 56 -11.84 -4.46 0.13
N ASN A 57 -11.65 -5.11 1.28
CA ASN A 57 -12.70 -5.33 2.26
C ASN A 57 -13.22 -4.01 2.85
N ALA A 58 -12.30 -3.09 3.21
CA ALA A 58 -12.66 -1.78 3.73
C ALA A 58 -13.45 -0.94 2.72
N VAL A 59 -13.02 -0.94 1.45
CA VAL A 59 -13.70 -0.24 0.36
C VAL A 59 -15.09 -0.80 0.12
N ASN A 60 -15.27 -2.13 0.10
CA ASN A 60 -16.57 -2.76 -0.08
C ASN A 60 -17.52 -2.47 1.09
N GLN A 61 -17.02 -2.52 2.32
CA GLN A 61 -17.82 -2.18 3.50
C GLN A 61 -18.23 -0.70 3.50
N ALA A 62 -17.30 0.18 3.13
CA ALA A 62 -17.54 1.60 3.01
C ALA A 62 -18.56 1.92 1.91
N ALA A 63 -18.42 1.31 0.73
CA ALA A 63 -19.36 1.44 -0.38
C ALA A 63 -20.78 1.04 0.03
N ARG A 64 -20.91 -0.08 0.76
CA ARG A 64 -22.20 -0.53 1.27
C ARG A 64 -22.84 0.44 2.26
N SER A 65 -22.06 1.09 3.13
CA SER A 65 -22.58 2.07 4.08
C SER A 65 -23.15 3.30 3.37
N VAL A 66 -22.55 3.71 2.26
CA VAL A 66 -23.05 4.81 1.42
C VAL A 66 -24.28 4.36 0.62
N GLN A 67 -24.23 3.17 0.03
CA GLN A 67 -25.32 2.60 -0.77
C GLN A 67 -26.66 2.53 0.00
N VAL A 68 -26.61 2.07 1.26
CA VAL A 68 -27.82 1.96 2.11
C VAL A 68 -28.22 3.28 2.78
N GLY A 69 -27.55 4.39 2.46
CA GLY A 69 -27.85 5.71 2.99
C GLY A 69 -27.46 5.92 4.48
N ALA A 70 -26.69 4.98 5.06
CA ALA A 70 -26.21 5.14 6.44
C ALA A 70 -25.24 6.33 6.59
N THR A 71 -24.61 6.73 5.49
CA THR A 71 -23.74 7.90 5.40
C THR A 71 -24.11 8.71 4.18
N GLN A 72 -24.43 9.99 4.39
CA GLN A 72 -24.76 10.94 3.32
C GLN A 72 -23.77 12.11 3.41
N PHE A 73 -23.21 12.50 2.27
CA PHE A 73 -22.29 13.61 2.19
C PHE A 73 -23.01 14.83 1.63
N ALA A 74 -23.03 15.90 2.39
CA ALA A 74 -23.68 17.16 2.00
C ALA A 74 -22.71 18.12 1.30
N GLY A 75 -21.74 17.61 0.55
CA GLY A 75 -20.83 18.43 -0.26
C GLY A 75 -19.78 19.24 0.53
N SER A 76 -19.46 18.87 1.76
CA SER A 76 -18.39 19.53 2.52
C SER A 76 -17.25 18.56 2.85
N GLY A 77 -16.03 18.86 2.43
CA GLY A 77 -14.86 18.00 2.62
C GLY A 77 -14.53 17.61 4.08
N THR A 78 -15.09 18.30 5.06
CA THR A 78 -14.97 17.95 6.48
C THR A 78 -15.78 16.72 6.87
N ALA A 79 -16.97 16.55 6.29
CA ALA A 79 -17.82 15.39 6.56
C ALA A 79 -17.19 14.09 6.02
N GLU A 80 -16.46 14.19 4.94
CA GLU A 80 -15.77 13.07 4.30
C GLU A 80 -14.56 12.60 5.08
N ALA A 81 -13.72 13.54 5.55
CA ALA A 81 -12.59 13.21 6.40
C ALA A 81 -13.05 12.52 7.69
N ALA A 82 -14.17 12.98 8.28
CA ALA A 82 -14.78 12.35 9.45
C ALA A 82 -15.30 10.93 9.12
N TRP A 83 -15.93 10.74 7.96
CA TRP A 83 -16.38 9.42 7.53
C TRP A 83 -15.23 8.47 7.24
N VAL A 84 -14.19 8.90 6.54
CA VAL A 84 -12.99 8.09 6.31
C VAL A 84 -12.40 7.64 7.64
N SER A 85 -12.28 8.53 8.62
CA SER A 85 -11.72 8.20 9.93
C SER A 85 -12.62 7.27 10.77
N SER A 86 -13.95 7.39 10.64
CA SER A 86 -14.91 6.65 11.47
C SER A 86 -15.39 5.34 10.85
N ALA A 87 -15.46 5.24 9.52
CA ALA A 87 -16.00 4.10 8.82
C ALA A 87 -14.93 3.28 8.06
N VAL A 88 -14.06 3.95 7.29
CA VAL A 88 -13.08 3.25 6.46
C VAL A 88 -11.87 2.80 7.26
N CYS A 89 -11.35 3.68 8.10
CA CYS A 89 -10.16 3.39 8.92
C CYS A 89 -10.32 2.19 9.87
N PRO A 90 -11.42 2.04 10.62
CA PRO A 90 -11.61 0.86 11.47
C PRO A 90 -11.68 -0.44 10.68
N ALA A 91 -12.21 -0.37 9.44
CA ALA A 91 -12.30 -1.53 8.55
C ALA A 91 -10.96 -2.00 7.98
N LEU A 92 -9.96 -1.11 7.90
CA LEU A 92 -8.58 -1.48 7.55
C LEU A 92 -7.88 -2.30 8.65
N GLY A 93 -8.41 -2.26 9.88
CA GLY A 93 -7.80 -2.92 11.02
C GLY A 93 -6.68 -2.07 11.66
N ARG A 94 -6.21 -2.53 12.83
CA ARG A 94 -5.21 -1.82 13.64
C ARG A 94 -3.78 -1.86 13.08
N LEU A 95 -3.53 -2.69 12.08
CA LEU A 95 -2.19 -2.89 11.52
C LEU A 95 -1.83 -1.90 10.42
N LEU A 96 -2.82 -1.22 9.85
CA LEU A 96 -2.63 -0.28 8.76
C LEU A 96 -2.81 1.16 9.25
N ASP A 97 -1.88 2.03 8.87
CA ASP A 97 -1.90 3.45 9.23
C ASP A 97 -2.87 4.22 8.35
N CYS A 98 -3.92 4.76 8.92
CA CYS A 98 -4.90 5.61 8.25
C CYS A 98 -4.32 6.89 7.63
N GLY A 99 -3.20 7.36 8.13
CA GLY A 99 -2.51 8.52 7.55
C GLY A 99 -1.92 8.26 6.17
N GLN A 100 -1.88 7.00 5.72
CA GLN A 100 -1.43 6.59 4.38
C GLN A 100 -2.60 6.21 3.47
N LEU A 101 -3.84 6.42 3.91
CA LEU A 101 -5.05 6.10 3.16
C LEU A 101 -5.59 7.37 2.48
N TYR A 102 -5.85 7.28 1.19
CA TYR A 102 -6.46 8.31 0.38
C TYR A 102 -7.73 7.77 -0.27
N VAL A 103 -8.87 8.37 0.02
CA VAL A 103 -10.19 7.93 -0.44
C VAL A 103 -10.84 9.03 -1.25
N SER A 104 -11.55 8.67 -2.28
CA SER A 104 -12.36 9.61 -3.08
C SER A 104 -13.63 8.90 -3.53
N VAL A 105 -14.75 9.58 -3.41
CA VAL A 105 -16.05 9.15 -3.91
C VAL A 105 -16.48 10.12 -5.00
N THR A 106 -16.73 9.61 -6.18
CA THR A 106 -17.14 10.42 -7.34
C THR A 106 -18.40 9.84 -7.96
N ASP A 107 -19.26 10.71 -8.49
CA ASP A 107 -20.40 10.31 -9.31
C ASP A 107 -19.94 9.93 -10.72
N ILE A 108 -20.62 8.96 -11.31
CA ILE A 108 -20.50 8.64 -12.72
C ILE A 108 -21.64 9.34 -13.44
N PRO A 109 -21.36 10.31 -14.34
CA PRO A 109 -22.42 11.08 -14.99
C PRO A 109 -23.43 10.18 -15.72
N SER A 110 -24.71 10.32 -15.37
CA SER A 110 -25.79 9.63 -16.07
C SER A 110 -26.10 10.34 -17.40
N GLY A 111 -26.29 9.56 -18.45
CA GLY A 111 -26.77 10.12 -19.74
C GLY A 111 -25.83 10.06 -20.93
N THR A 112 -24.59 9.62 -20.75
CA THR A 112 -23.60 9.52 -21.83
C THR A 112 -23.35 8.10 -22.32
N GLY A 113 -24.20 7.11 -21.92
CA GLY A 113 -23.93 5.69 -22.19
C GLY A 113 -22.72 5.15 -21.44
N GLN A 114 -22.16 5.92 -20.50
CA GLN A 114 -21.02 5.51 -19.69
C GLN A 114 -21.49 4.51 -18.63
N ASN A 115 -20.92 3.34 -18.69
CA ASN A 115 -21.01 2.37 -17.62
C ASN A 115 -19.73 2.47 -16.74
N TYR A 116 -19.72 1.77 -15.63
CA TYR A 116 -18.61 1.72 -14.70
C TYR A 116 -17.25 1.46 -15.39
N TYR A 117 -17.19 0.51 -16.30
CA TYR A 117 -15.94 0.14 -16.98
C TYR A 117 -15.46 1.20 -17.97
N THR A 118 -16.40 1.79 -18.71
CA THR A 118 -16.10 2.87 -19.65
C THR A 118 -15.57 4.10 -18.90
N TYR A 119 -16.20 4.43 -17.78
CA TYR A 119 -15.74 5.53 -16.93
C TYR A 119 -14.34 5.29 -16.35
N LEU A 120 -14.07 4.08 -15.84
CA LEU A 120 -12.75 3.71 -15.33
C LEU A 120 -11.66 3.78 -16.41
N SER A 121 -11.95 3.34 -17.62
CA SER A 121 -10.99 3.37 -18.73
C SER A 121 -10.70 4.79 -19.20
N ALA A 122 -11.70 5.67 -19.18
CA ALA A 122 -11.54 7.09 -19.53
C ALA A 122 -10.86 7.91 -18.42
N ASN A 123 -11.03 7.48 -17.17
CA ASN A 123 -10.47 8.14 -15.97
C ASN A 123 -9.61 7.16 -15.18
N PRO A 124 -8.43 6.77 -15.70
CA PRO A 124 -7.56 5.84 -15.01
C PRO A 124 -7.13 6.40 -13.65
N PRO A 125 -6.96 5.53 -12.64
CA PRO A 125 -6.56 5.97 -11.32
C PRO A 125 -5.16 6.60 -11.37
N SER A 126 -5.05 7.85 -10.90
CA SER A 126 -3.80 8.58 -10.79
C SER A 126 -3.52 8.88 -9.32
N LEU A 127 -2.37 8.41 -8.82
CA LEU A 127 -1.97 8.64 -7.44
C LEU A 127 -1.85 10.13 -7.12
N THR A 128 -1.24 10.92 -8.00
CA THR A 128 -1.07 12.37 -7.80
C THR A 128 -2.41 13.09 -7.73
N ALA A 129 -3.35 12.76 -8.61
CA ALA A 129 -4.70 13.32 -8.60
C ALA A 129 -5.45 12.94 -7.33
N MET A 130 -5.33 11.67 -6.87
CA MET A 130 -5.97 11.20 -5.64
C MET A 130 -5.42 11.86 -4.40
N VAL A 131 -4.12 12.07 -4.30
CA VAL A 131 -3.51 12.77 -3.16
C VAL A 131 -3.91 14.23 -3.11
N SER A 132 -4.06 14.90 -4.26
CA SER A 132 -4.51 16.29 -4.34
C SER A 132 -6.02 16.46 -4.10
N SER A 133 -6.83 15.43 -4.41
CA SER A 133 -8.29 15.40 -4.21
C SER A 133 -8.72 14.46 -3.09
N SER A 134 -7.80 14.09 -2.21
CA SER A 134 -8.10 13.19 -1.09
C SER A 134 -9.22 13.75 -0.23
N ASN A 135 -10.12 12.88 0.16
CA ASN A 135 -11.29 13.18 0.97
C ASN A 135 -12.30 14.12 0.26
N SER A 136 -12.42 14.00 -1.07
CA SER A 136 -13.51 14.62 -1.81
C SER A 136 -14.60 13.57 -2.09
N ALA A 137 -15.81 13.81 -1.60
CA ALA A 137 -16.98 13.03 -1.98
C ALA A 137 -18.06 13.98 -2.52
N ALA A 138 -18.57 13.64 -3.69
CA ALA A 138 -19.80 14.19 -4.20
C ALA A 138 -20.83 13.06 -4.17
N THR A 139 -21.89 13.20 -3.39
CA THR A 139 -23.02 12.29 -3.42
C THR A 139 -24.16 12.96 -4.17
N CYS A 140 -24.42 12.49 -5.34
CA CYS A 140 -25.54 12.93 -6.15
C CYS A 140 -26.76 12.05 -5.89
N GLY A 141 -27.93 12.56 -6.16
CA GLY A 141 -29.25 12.03 -5.83
C GLY A 141 -29.50 10.52 -5.92
N ALA A 142 -30.70 10.11 -5.60
CA ALA A 142 -31.13 8.71 -5.67
C ALA A 142 -30.90 8.11 -7.06
N ALA A 143 -30.45 6.86 -7.12
CA ALA A 143 -30.11 6.11 -8.34
C ALA A 143 -28.88 6.62 -9.12
N ALA A 144 -28.08 7.54 -8.56
CA ALA A 144 -26.80 7.90 -9.15
C ALA A 144 -25.80 6.76 -9.02
N MET A 145 -25.06 6.50 -10.11
CA MET A 145 -23.98 5.53 -10.10
C MET A 145 -22.74 6.20 -9.47
N MET A 146 -22.21 5.60 -8.44
CA MET A 146 -21.10 6.13 -7.66
C MET A 146 -19.88 5.26 -7.80
N LEU A 147 -18.71 5.87 -7.74
CA LEU A 147 -17.40 5.22 -7.75
C LEU A 147 -16.61 5.64 -6.52
N LEU A 148 -16.37 4.68 -5.64
CA LEU A 148 -15.45 4.84 -4.52
C LEU A 148 -14.08 4.31 -4.92
N ARG A 149 -13.06 5.11 -4.73
CA ARG A 149 -11.65 4.77 -4.98
C ARG A 149 -10.86 4.94 -3.71
N ALA A 150 -9.93 4.04 -3.46
CA ALA A 150 -9.01 4.13 -2.35
C ALA A 150 -7.60 3.76 -2.79
N PHE A 151 -6.62 4.54 -2.32
CA PHE A 151 -5.20 4.25 -2.42
C PHE A 151 -4.61 4.14 -1.03
N TYR A 152 -3.78 3.14 -0.85
CA TYR A 152 -2.97 2.96 0.34
C TYR A 152 -1.50 2.99 -0.01
N LEU A 153 -0.72 3.81 0.69
CA LEU A 153 0.72 3.95 0.49
C LEU A 153 1.46 3.15 1.54
N SER A 154 2.01 2.00 1.19
CA SER A 154 2.84 1.18 2.09
C SER A 154 4.31 1.48 1.91
N PRO A 155 5.10 1.60 2.99
CA PRO A 155 6.55 1.70 2.89
C PRO A 155 7.13 0.38 2.35
N THR A 156 8.13 0.47 1.47
CA THR A 156 8.80 -0.71 0.92
C THR A 156 10.17 -0.88 1.53
N PHE A 157 10.52 -2.10 1.94
CA PHE A 157 11.85 -2.43 2.45
C PHE A 157 12.85 -2.62 1.30
N LEU A 158 12.42 -3.30 0.24
CA LEU A 158 13.23 -3.57 -0.93
C LEU A 158 13.13 -2.49 -2.02
N GLY A 159 12.25 -1.53 -1.87
CA GLY A 159 12.03 -0.47 -2.87
C GLY A 159 13.24 0.39 -3.17
N MET A 160 14.22 0.46 -2.26
CA MET A 160 15.51 1.09 -2.49
C MET A 160 16.45 0.22 -3.34
N LEU A 161 16.36 -1.11 -3.20
CA LEU A 161 17.21 -2.07 -3.90
C LEU A 161 16.64 -2.44 -5.27
N VAL A 162 15.31 -2.52 -5.36
CA VAL A 162 14.59 -2.93 -6.57
C VAL A 162 13.55 -1.87 -6.93
N PRO A 163 13.96 -0.80 -7.63
CA PRO A 163 13.08 0.34 -7.92
C PRO A 163 11.89 0.04 -8.84
N ILE A 164 11.87 -1.12 -9.49
CA ILE A 164 10.79 -1.52 -10.41
C ILE A 164 9.45 -1.71 -9.69
N TRP A 165 9.45 -2.05 -8.40
CA TRP A 165 8.24 -2.39 -7.63
C TRP A 165 7.79 -1.27 -6.70
N SER A 166 8.42 -0.11 -6.78
CA SER A 166 8.10 1.00 -5.90
C SER A 166 8.08 2.32 -6.66
N GLN A 167 7.25 3.24 -6.20
CA GLN A 167 7.13 4.59 -6.75
C GLN A 167 7.69 5.62 -5.77
N ALA A 168 8.09 6.78 -6.27
CA ALA A 168 8.38 7.91 -5.41
C ALA A 168 7.10 8.34 -4.70
N SER A 169 7.16 8.53 -3.39
CA SER A 169 6.01 9.00 -2.63
C SER A 169 5.66 10.43 -3.04
N PRO A 170 4.40 10.72 -3.42
CA PRO A 170 3.97 12.08 -3.73
C PRO A 170 3.83 12.95 -2.48
N VAL A 171 3.79 12.34 -1.29
CA VAL A 171 3.56 13.01 -0.01
C VAL A 171 4.85 13.26 0.75
N LYS A 172 5.79 12.31 0.70
CA LYS A 172 7.06 12.37 1.42
C LYS A 172 8.22 12.26 0.43
N PRO A 173 8.87 13.37 0.07
CA PRO A 173 10.03 13.35 -0.83
C PRO A 173 11.13 12.43 -0.32
N GLY A 174 11.74 11.66 -1.21
CA GLY A 174 12.86 10.77 -0.90
C GLY A 174 12.47 9.39 -0.33
N ILE A 175 11.18 9.13 -0.11
CA ILE A 175 10.68 7.80 0.30
C ILE A 175 10.09 7.10 -0.90
N ARG A 176 10.36 5.81 -1.03
CA ARG A 176 9.70 4.95 -2.00
C ARG A 176 8.57 4.17 -1.35
N VAL A 177 7.45 4.08 -2.04
CA VAL A 177 6.24 3.43 -1.55
C VAL A 177 5.73 2.44 -2.58
N HIS A 178 5.09 1.39 -2.09
CA HIS A 178 4.20 0.56 -2.88
C HIS A 178 2.79 1.14 -2.81
N VAL A 179 2.08 1.16 -3.93
CA VAL A 179 0.75 1.75 -4.02
C VAL A 179 -0.27 0.65 -4.24
N THR A 180 -1.12 0.43 -3.24
CA THR A 180 -2.23 -0.49 -3.33
C THR A 180 -3.49 0.28 -3.70
N TYR A 181 -4.24 -0.20 -4.68
CA TYR A 181 -5.46 0.42 -5.18
C TYR A 181 -6.65 -0.52 -5.03
N ALA A 182 -7.76 0.03 -4.56
CA ALA A 182 -9.06 -0.64 -4.58
C ALA A 182 -10.16 0.32 -5.02
N SER A 183 -11.17 -0.20 -5.70
CA SER A 183 -12.34 0.57 -6.10
C SER A 183 -13.61 -0.25 -5.99
N ALA A 184 -14.72 0.42 -5.68
CA ALA A 184 -16.05 -0.17 -5.69
C ALA A 184 -17.02 0.76 -6.42
N GLY A 185 -17.75 0.22 -7.38
CA GLY A 185 -18.88 0.89 -8.02
C GLY A 185 -20.18 0.44 -7.38
N PHE A 186 -21.07 1.37 -7.09
CA PHE A 186 -22.39 1.09 -6.52
C PHE A 186 -23.42 2.12 -6.98
N VAL A 187 -24.69 1.77 -6.81
CA VAL A 187 -25.81 2.68 -7.05
C VAL A 187 -26.31 3.17 -5.70
N ASN A 188 -26.50 4.47 -5.58
CA ASN A 188 -27.05 5.06 -4.36
C ASN A 188 -28.57 4.81 -4.29
N GLU A 189 -29.00 3.92 -3.40
CA GLU A 189 -30.41 3.48 -3.33
C GLU A 189 -31.27 4.39 -2.45
N TYR A 190 -30.69 4.97 -1.41
CA TYR A 190 -31.43 5.72 -0.38
C TYR A 190 -30.90 7.12 -0.16
N PHE A 191 -31.04 7.97 -1.15
CA PHE A 191 -30.72 9.39 -0.96
C PHE A 191 -31.98 10.19 -0.64
N THR A 192 -32.12 10.69 0.59
CA THR A 192 -33.29 11.42 1.07
C THR A 192 -33.05 12.92 1.20
N GLY A 193 -32.49 13.55 0.22
CA GLY A 193 -32.37 14.98 0.20
C GLY A 193 -31.01 15.48 -0.21
N GLY A 194 -30.93 16.06 -1.35
CA GLY A 194 -29.74 16.69 -1.86
C GLY A 194 -29.99 17.35 -3.18
N ALA A 195 -29.21 18.35 -3.49
CA ALA A 195 -29.19 18.97 -4.78
C ALA A 195 -28.89 17.92 -5.85
N ALA A 196 -29.61 17.97 -6.96
CA ALA A 196 -29.20 17.26 -8.15
C ALA A 196 -27.80 17.74 -8.55
N CYS A 197 -26.87 16.82 -8.81
CA CYS A 197 -25.58 17.14 -9.42
C CYS A 197 -25.74 17.62 -10.83
#